data_d0ea223c807da9d81951aaf93b6a3be4
#
_entry.id   d0ea223c807da9d81951aaf93b6a3be4
#
_cell.length_a   1.000
_cell.length_b   1.000
_cell.length_c   1.000
_cell.angle_alpha   90.00
_cell.angle_beta   90.00
_cell.angle_gamma   90.00
#
_symmetry.space_group_name_H-M   'P 1'
#
loop_
_entity.id
_entity.type
_entity.pdbx_description
1 polymer ?
#
loop_
_entity_poly.entity_id
_entity_poly.type
_entity_poly.pdbx_seq_one_letter_code
_entity_poly.pdbx_strand_id
1 'polypeptide(L)'
;LSALAINVGTLAIEVTGGRVDEDKAGIFLSGLVIARIPLFLFQAIQAIVLPRLSRLAAVGDLPGFRSDLRRLNVMMAGCTVIATMGAALLGPFAIKVLFGDEFALLTGRDMALLTLSSMLMTAALTLNQAQIALHHQRQTGWPWGVATAAFFGVVATNGRDIFLRVELGMVAAGAVACALVATLVVREMRHPDDRRHATPSL
;
A
#
# COMPACT_ATOMS: atom_id res chain seq x y z
N LEU A 1 13.02 4.82 2.31
CA LEU A 1 11.87 5.64 1.91
C LEU A 1 10.54 4.88 2.03
N SER A 2 10.42 3.62 1.58
CA SER A 2 9.19 2.82 1.71
C SER A 2 8.75 2.64 3.18
N ALA A 3 9.69 2.38 4.09
CA ALA A 3 9.39 2.23 5.51
C ALA A 3 8.84 3.52 6.15
N LEU A 4 9.32 4.68 5.72
CA LEU A 4 8.78 5.97 6.14
C LEU A 4 7.35 6.16 5.60
N ALA A 5 7.09 5.85 4.33
CA ALA A 5 5.77 5.96 3.74
C ALA A 5 4.72 5.05 4.41
N ILE A 6 5.14 3.87 4.89
CA ILE A 6 4.25 2.92 5.58
C ILE A 6 3.84 3.44 6.98
N ASN A 7 4.73 4.16 7.67
CA ASN A 7 4.52 4.62 9.05
C ASN A 7 4.19 6.12 9.14
N VAL A 8 4.13 6.84 8.02
CA VAL A 8 3.93 8.29 8.00
C VAL A 8 2.59 8.71 8.63
N GLY A 9 1.56 7.87 8.51
CA GLY A 9 0.25 8.15 9.11
C GLY A 9 0.30 8.22 10.64
N THR A 10 0.98 7.26 11.28
CA THR A 10 1.17 7.23 12.73
C THR A 10 2.02 8.40 13.20
N LEU A 11 3.13 8.68 12.49
CA LEU A 11 4.00 9.83 12.80
C LEU A 11 3.28 11.17 12.62
N ALA A 12 2.39 11.29 11.61
CA ALA A 12 1.64 12.53 11.38
C ALA A 12 0.67 12.85 12.52
N ILE A 13 0.01 11.84 13.09
CA ILE A 13 -0.88 12.03 14.25
C ILE A 13 -0.07 12.39 15.48
N GLU A 14 1.05 11.73 15.72
CA GLU A 14 1.92 12.00 16.87
C GLU A 14 2.54 13.41 16.82
N VAL A 15 2.97 13.87 15.65
CA VAL A 15 3.59 15.20 15.48
C VAL A 15 2.55 16.32 15.43
N THR A 16 1.36 16.09 14.85
CA THR A 16 0.35 17.14 14.63
C THR A 16 -0.63 17.24 15.80
N GLY A 17 -0.84 16.15 16.57
CA GLY A 17 -1.85 16.07 17.64
C GLY A 17 -1.46 16.74 18.95
N GLY A 18 -0.18 16.97 19.21
CA GLY A 18 0.28 17.49 20.51
C GLY A 18 -0.08 16.58 21.70
N ARG A 19 0.34 16.96 22.91
CA ARG A 19 0.14 16.16 24.15
C ARG A 19 -1.31 15.84 24.54
N VAL A 20 -2.29 16.39 23.85
CA VAL A 20 -3.73 16.24 24.20
C VAL A 20 -4.37 15.01 23.55
N ASP A 21 -3.71 14.33 22.61
CA ASP A 21 -4.31 13.32 21.76
C ASP A 21 -3.67 11.91 21.83
N GLU A 22 -3.03 11.55 22.97
CA GLU A 22 -2.48 10.20 23.17
C GLU A 22 -3.58 9.12 23.02
N ASP A 23 -4.77 9.40 23.56
CA ASP A 23 -5.92 8.49 23.45
C ASP A 23 -6.37 8.33 21.99
N LYS A 24 -6.38 9.41 21.22
CA LYS A 24 -6.74 9.37 19.79
C LYS A 24 -5.71 8.62 18.96
N ALA A 25 -4.42 8.76 19.26
CA ALA A 25 -3.37 7.99 18.59
C ALA A 25 -3.51 6.48 18.86
N GLY A 26 -3.87 6.08 20.10
CA GLY A 26 -4.17 4.70 20.46
C GLY A 26 -5.36 4.13 19.69
N ILE A 27 -6.44 4.90 19.59
CA ILE A 27 -7.66 4.52 18.84
C ILE A 27 -7.33 4.34 17.36
N PHE A 28 -6.61 5.27 16.74
CA PHE A 28 -6.18 5.16 15.35
C PHE A 28 -5.30 3.93 15.11
N LEU A 29 -4.35 3.67 16.01
CA LEU A 29 -3.46 2.51 15.91
C LEU A 29 -4.23 1.19 16.01
N SER A 30 -5.24 1.08 16.88
CA SER A 30 -6.09 -0.11 16.98
C SER A 30 -6.83 -0.39 15.69
N GLY A 31 -7.38 0.64 15.05
CA GLY A 31 -8.00 0.55 13.73
C GLY A 31 -7.02 0.10 12.65
N LEU A 32 -5.80 0.66 12.66
CA LEU A 32 -4.76 0.30 11.70
C LEU A 32 -4.30 -1.16 11.85
N VAL A 33 -4.23 -1.70 13.07
CA VAL A 33 -3.89 -3.11 13.31
C VAL A 33 -4.92 -4.03 12.69
N ILE A 34 -6.22 -3.77 12.92
CA ILE A 34 -7.31 -4.57 12.32
C ILE A 34 -7.32 -4.42 10.80
N ALA A 35 -7.16 -3.20 10.28
CA ALA A 35 -7.11 -2.91 8.86
C ALA A 35 -5.98 -3.65 8.12
N ARG A 36 -4.97 -4.13 8.84
CA ARG A 36 -3.84 -4.91 8.28
C ARG A 36 -4.07 -6.42 8.27
N ILE A 37 -5.13 -6.94 8.91
CA ILE A 37 -5.40 -8.40 8.94
C ILE A 37 -5.49 -8.99 7.52
N PRO A 38 -6.24 -8.42 6.55
CA PRO A 38 -6.31 -8.95 5.19
C PRO A 38 -4.95 -8.99 4.47
N LEU A 39 -4.04 -8.10 4.86
CA LEU A 39 -2.69 -8.01 4.33
C LEU A 39 -1.86 -9.25 4.65
N PHE A 40 -1.97 -9.80 5.87
CA PHE A 40 -1.28 -11.03 6.25
C PHE A 40 -1.74 -12.23 5.42
N LEU A 41 -3.06 -12.32 5.13
CA LEU A 41 -3.59 -13.36 4.25
C LEU A 41 -3.03 -13.23 2.82
N PHE A 42 -2.89 -12.01 2.33
CA PHE A 42 -2.35 -11.79 1.00
C PHE A 42 -0.84 -12.04 0.91
N GLN A 43 -0.08 -11.85 1.97
CA GLN A 43 1.35 -12.16 2.03
C GLN A 43 1.64 -13.65 1.73
N ALA A 44 0.75 -14.56 2.17
CA ALA A 44 0.88 -15.98 1.84
C ALA A 44 0.78 -16.24 0.32
N ILE A 45 -0.08 -15.51 -0.38
CA ILE A 45 -0.21 -15.58 -1.84
C ILE A 45 1.04 -15.03 -2.52
N GLN A 46 1.56 -13.90 -2.03
CA GLN A 46 2.78 -13.29 -2.56
C GLN A 46 3.99 -14.22 -2.43
N ALA A 47 4.13 -14.92 -1.31
CA ALA A 47 5.24 -15.85 -1.08
C ALA A 47 5.33 -16.96 -2.14
N ILE A 48 4.20 -17.34 -2.75
CA ILE A 48 4.16 -18.36 -3.82
C ILE A 48 4.38 -17.73 -5.20
N VAL A 49 3.80 -16.56 -5.44
CA VAL A 49 3.77 -15.95 -6.79
C VAL A 49 5.05 -15.19 -7.13
N LEU A 50 5.67 -14.50 -6.15
CA LEU A 50 6.87 -13.69 -6.40
C LEU A 50 8.08 -14.49 -6.89
N PRO A 51 8.44 -15.67 -6.33
CA PRO A 51 9.52 -16.50 -6.86
C PRO A 51 9.27 -16.96 -8.30
N ARG A 52 8.01 -17.23 -8.65
CA ARG A 52 7.61 -17.59 -10.01
C ARG A 52 7.79 -16.43 -10.98
N LEU A 53 7.40 -15.22 -10.60
CA LEU A 53 7.63 -14.01 -11.39
C LEU A 53 9.12 -13.77 -11.62
N SER A 54 9.95 -13.88 -10.58
CA SER A 54 11.39 -13.73 -10.69
C SER A 54 12.01 -14.75 -11.64
N ARG A 55 11.54 -16.00 -11.61
CA ARG A 55 11.99 -17.04 -12.53
C ARG A 55 11.61 -16.73 -13.98
N LEU A 56 10.36 -16.31 -14.24
CA LEU A 56 9.90 -15.94 -15.57
C LEU A 56 10.69 -14.75 -16.11
N ALA A 57 11.01 -13.77 -15.28
CA ALA A 57 11.87 -12.64 -15.64
C ALA A 57 13.29 -13.10 -16.00
N ALA A 58 13.87 -14.02 -15.22
CA ALA A 58 15.23 -14.52 -15.44
C ALA A 58 15.37 -15.31 -16.75
N VAL A 59 14.35 -16.10 -17.15
CA VAL A 59 14.35 -16.82 -18.44
C VAL A 59 13.87 -15.98 -19.61
N GLY A 60 13.48 -14.71 -19.39
CA GLY A 60 13.03 -13.80 -20.44
C GLY A 60 11.61 -14.08 -20.95
N ASP A 61 10.82 -14.91 -20.28
CA ASP A 61 9.42 -15.17 -20.62
C ASP A 61 8.51 -14.01 -20.18
N LEU A 62 8.53 -12.93 -20.96
CA LEU A 62 7.71 -11.74 -20.71
C LEU A 62 6.20 -11.98 -20.86
N PRO A 63 5.71 -12.78 -21.83
CA PRO A 63 4.29 -13.14 -21.91
C PRO A 63 3.79 -13.85 -20.64
N GLY A 64 4.52 -14.85 -20.15
CA GLY A 64 4.24 -15.56 -18.92
C GLY A 64 4.27 -14.63 -17.70
N PHE A 65 5.29 -13.79 -17.57
CA PHE A 65 5.41 -12.79 -16.52
C PHE A 65 4.20 -11.83 -16.48
N ARG A 66 3.81 -11.29 -17.66
CA ARG A 66 2.65 -10.39 -17.78
C ARG A 66 1.35 -11.07 -17.36
N SER A 67 1.15 -12.32 -17.78
CA SER A 67 -0.03 -13.12 -17.44
C SER A 67 -0.15 -13.34 -15.94
N ASP A 68 0.94 -13.78 -15.30
CA ASP A 68 0.98 -14.05 -13.85
C ASP A 68 0.85 -12.76 -13.03
N LEU A 69 1.51 -11.69 -13.44
CA LEU A 69 1.39 -10.37 -12.78
C LEU A 69 -0.05 -9.83 -12.89
N ARG A 70 -0.69 -9.95 -14.06
CA ARG A 70 -2.09 -9.55 -14.23
C ARG A 70 -3.01 -10.35 -13.32
N ARG A 71 -2.83 -11.67 -13.24
CA ARG A 71 -3.61 -12.54 -12.37
C ARG A 71 -3.46 -12.13 -10.90
N LEU A 72 -2.23 -11.88 -10.46
CA LEU A 72 -1.95 -11.41 -9.10
C LEU A 72 -2.64 -10.07 -8.80
N ASN A 73 -2.56 -9.09 -9.73
CA ASN A 73 -3.21 -7.80 -9.57
C ASN A 73 -4.75 -7.90 -9.53
N VAL A 74 -5.36 -8.77 -10.34
CA VAL A 74 -6.82 -9.01 -10.31
C VAL A 74 -7.23 -9.64 -8.98
N MET A 75 -6.48 -10.63 -8.50
CA MET A 75 -6.73 -11.23 -7.17
C MET A 75 -6.60 -10.20 -6.06
N MET A 76 -5.56 -9.35 -6.12
CA MET A 76 -5.35 -8.28 -5.14
C MET A 76 -6.49 -7.26 -5.18
N ALA A 77 -6.94 -6.84 -6.35
CA ALA A 77 -8.08 -5.93 -6.49
C ALA A 77 -9.36 -6.53 -5.87
N GLY A 78 -9.65 -7.81 -6.15
CA GLY A 78 -10.77 -8.53 -5.53
C GLY A 78 -10.66 -8.60 -4.01
N CYS A 79 -9.49 -8.97 -3.49
CA CYS A 79 -9.23 -8.98 -2.05
C CYS A 79 -9.39 -7.58 -1.43
N THR A 80 -8.93 -6.53 -2.12
CA THR A 80 -9.08 -5.14 -1.66
C THR A 80 -10.55 -4.76 -1.50
N VAL A 81 -11.38 -5.06 -2.49
CA VAL A 81 -12.83 -4.78 -2.43
C VAL A 81 -13.48 -5.53 -1.28
N ILE A 82 -13.25 -6.84 -1.18
CA ILE A 82 -13.84 -7.69 -0.13
C ILE A 82 -13.37 -7.23 1.26
N ALA A 83 -12.08 -6.98 1.42
CA ALA A 83 -11.50 -6.55 2.70
C ALA A 83 -12.02 -5.17 3.13
N THR A 84 -12.12 -4.20 2.18
CA THR A 84 -12.63 -2.86 2.45
C THR A 84 -14.11 -2.90 2.85
N MET A 85 -14.93 -3.68 2.14
CA MET A 85 -16.34 -3.88 2.49
C MET A 85 -16.49 -4.60 3.84
N GLY A 86 -15.70 -5.65 4.07
CA GLY A 86 -15.68 -6.35 5.34
C GLY A 86 -15.30 -5.45 6.50
N ALA A 87 -14.27 -4.62 6.33
CA ALA A 87 -13.85 -3.64 7.34
C ALA A 87 -14.90 -2.57 7.60
N ALA A 88 -15.61 -2.10 6.56
CA ALA A 88 -16.70 -1.15 6.71
C ALA A 88 -17.85 -1.70 7.57
N LEU A 89 -18.19 -2.97 7.38
CA LEU A 89 -19.34 -3.61 8.03
C LEU A 89 -18.99 -4.19 9.40
N LEU A 90 -17.85 -4.87 9.51
CA LEU A 90 -17.46 -5.63 10.69
C LEU A 90 -16.39 -4.94 11.54
N GLY A 91 -15.70 -3.93 10.98
CA GLY A 91 -14.60 -3.24 11.66
C GLY A 91 -14.97 -2.64 13.01
N PRO A 92 -16.04 -1.83 13.12
CA PRO A 92 -16.44 -1.26 14.38
C PRO A 92 -16.78 -2.33 15.45
N PHE A 93 -17.41 -3.43 15.03
CA PHE A 93 -17.70 -4.55 15.92
C PHE A 93 -16.41 -5.25 16.38
N ALA A 94 -15.46 -5.47 15.46
CA ALA A 94 -14.18 -6.10 15.76
C ALA A 94 -13.36 -5.24 16.75
N ILE A 95 -13.33 -3.92 16.60
CA ILE A 95 -12.66 -3.00 17.54
C ILE A 95 -13.30 -3.13 18.93
N LYS A 96 -14.61 -3.06 19.02
CA LYS A 96 -15.33 -3.18 20.29
C LYS A 96 -15.03 -4.49 21.00
N VAL A 97 -14.98 -5.60 20.29
CA VAL A 97 -14.72 -6.93 20.88
C VAL A 97 -13.26 -7.10 21.30
N LEU A 98 -12.31 -6.57 20.52
CA LEU A 98 -10.87 -6.79 20.76
C LEU A 98 -10.24 -5.76 21.68
N PHE A 99 -10.70 -4.50 21.64
CA PHE A 99 -10.09 -3.37 22.33
C PHE A 99 -11.02 -2.74 23.38
N GLY A 100 -12.32 -3.06 23.36
CA GLY A 100 -13.30 -2.52 24.28
C GLY A 100 -14.07 -1.30 23.76
N ASP A 101 -15.06 -0.87 24.53
CA ASP A 101 -15.99 0.21 24.14
C ASP A 101 -15.28 1.58 24.02
N GLU A 102 -14.22 1.81 24.75
CA GLU A 102 -13.44 3.07 24.71
C GLU A 102 -12.78 3.30 23.34
N PHE A 103 -12.48 2.24 22.59
CA PHE A 103 -11.87 2.28 21.27
C PHE A 103 -12.91 2.28 20.13
N ALA A 104 -14.20 2.10 20.43
CA ALA A 104 -15.28 2.00 19.45
C ALA A 104 -15.68 3.36 18.82
N LEU A 105 -14.77 4.34 18.78
CA LEU A 105 -14.99 5.65 18.17
C LEU A 105 -14.78 5.64 16.65
N LEU A 106 -14.08 4.62 16.10
CA LEU A 106 -13.86 4.49 14.67
C LEU A 106 -15.14 4.00 13.99
N THR A 107 -15.55 4.77 12.98
CA THR A 107 -16.72 4.42 12.16
C THR A 107 -16.38 3.36 11.12
N GLY A 108 -17.41 2.73 10.52
CA GLY A 108 -17.20 1.82 9.39
C GLY A 108 -16.49 2.48 8.20
N ARG A 109 -16.70 3.80 7.99
CA ARG A 109 -15.98 4.58 6.99
C ARG A 109 -14.48 4.64 7.28
N ASP A 110 -14.11 4.94 8.52
CA ASP A 110 -12.72 5.06 8.93
C ASP A 110 -12.00 3.70 8.77
N MET A 111 -12.64 2.61 9.18
CA MET A 111 -12.15 1.25 8.98
C MET A 111 -11.99 0.88 7.51
N ALA A 112 -12.92 1.32 6.65
CA ALA A 112 -12.82 1.13 5.21
C ALA A 112 -11.63 1.90 4.60
N LEU A 113 -11.43 3.17 4.98
CA LEU A 113 -10.34 4.01 4.48
C LEU A 113 -8.97 3.48 4.93
N LEU A 114 -8.83 3.06 6.19
CA LEU A 114 -7.61 2.45 6.72
C LEU A 114 -7.28 1.13 5.99
N THR A 115 -8.29 0.27 5.77
CA THR A 115 -8.10 -0.99 5.05
C THR A 115 -7.74 -0.73 3.59
N LEU A 116 -8.45 0.17 2.91
CA LEU A 116 -8.17 0.55 1.53
C LEU A 116 -6.74 1.08 1.38
N SER A 117 -6.30 1.99 2.25
CA SER A 117 -4.94 2.54 2.23
C SER A 117 -3.88 1.45 2.41
N SER A 118 -4.10 0.52 3.35
CA SER A 118 -3.21 -0.61 3.61
C SER A 118 -3.11 -1.55 2.41
N MET A 119 -4.22 -1.84 1.74
CA MET A 119 -4.25 -2.68 0.55
C MET A 119 -3.61 -2.02 -0.67
N LEU A 120 -3.83 -0.71 -0.88
CA LEU A 120 -3.17 0.05 -1.94
C LEU A 120 -1.64 0.11 -1.74
N MET A 121 -1.20 0.32 -0.50
CA MET A 121 0.23 0.29 -0.16
C MET A 121 0.84 -1.08 -0.44
N THR A 122 0.13 -2.16 -0.10
CA THR A 122 0.56 -3.53 -0.38
C THR A 122 0.63 -3.80 -1.88
N ALA A 123 -0.33 -3.29 -2.65
CA ALA A 123 -0.30 -3.37 -4.11
C ALA A 123 0.93 -2.65 -4.69
N ALA A 124 1.23 -1.45 -4.21
CA ALA A 124 2.41 -0.70 -4.61
C ALA A 124 3.71 -1.46 -4.30
N LEU A 125 3.83 -2.05 -3.09
CA LEU A 125 4.98 -2.87 -2.69
C LEU A 125 5.12 -4.12 -3.55
N THR A 126 4.02 -4.78 -3.89
CA THR A 126 4.02 -5.98 -4.76
C THR A 126 4.50 -5.64 -6.17
N LEU A 127 3.99 -4.54 -6.73
CA LEU A 127 4.43 -4.05 -8.05
C LEU A 127 5.90 -3.62 -8.02
N ASN A 128 6.35 -3.02 -6.93
CA ASN A 128 7.75 -2.66 -6.73
C ASN A 128 8.66 -3.90 -6.71
N GLN A 129 8.23 -4.99 -6.09
CA GLN A 129 8.98 -6.27 -6.13
C GLN A 129 9.01 -6.87 -7.55
N ALA A 130 7.91 -6.76 -8.31
CA ALA A 130 7.88 -7.15 -9.71
C ALA A 130 8.84 -6.31 -10.57
N GLN A 131 8.95 -5.00 -10.29
CA GLN A 131 9.92 -4.11 -10.94
C GLN A 131 11.37 -4.52 -10.63
N ILE A 132 11.67 -4.84 -9.36
CA ILE A 132 13.00 -5.33 -8.96
C ILE A 132 13.34 -6.64 -9.67
N ALA A 133 12.36 -7.55 -9.84
CA ALA A 133 12.56 -8.80 -10.57
C ALA A 133 12.92 -8.57 -12.05
N LEU A 134 12.50 -7.44 -12.64
CA LEU A 134 12.87 -7.01 -13.99
C LEU A 134 14.24 -6.31 -14.08
N HIS A 135 15.03 -6.28 -12.98
CA HIS A 135 16.38 -5.71 -12.87
C HIS A 135 16.51 -4.17 -12.97
N HIS A 136 15.43 -3.41 -12.78
CA HIS A 136 15.46 -1.94 -12.83
C HIS A 136 15.45 -1.27 -11.44
N GLN A 137 16.45 -1.56 -10.62
CA GLN A 137 16.57 -1.02 -9.24
C GLN A 137 16.74 0.52 -9.17
N ARG A 138 17.24 1.15 -10.23
CA ARG A 138 17.64 2.57 -10.21
C ARG A 138 16.46 3.55 -10.14
N GLN A 139 15.26 3.13 -10.53
CA GLN A 139 14.06 3.98 -10.59
C GLN A 139 13.07 3.75 -9.45
N THR A 140 13.43 2.91 -8.48
CA THR A 140 12.52 2.41 -7.45
C THR A 140 12.21 3.45 -6.35
N GLY A 141 13.02 4.48 -6.20
CA GLY A 141 12.92 5.40 -5.04
C GLY A 141 12.00 6.60 -5.21
N TRP A 142 11.95 7.21 -6.39
CA TRP A 142 11.20 8.45 -6.61
C TRP A 142 9.67 8.34 -6.48
N PRO A 143 9.01 7.20 -6.86
CA PRO A 143 7.56 7.07 -6.67
C PRO A 143 7.14 7.20 -5.22
N TRP A 144 7.97 6.72 -4.29
CA TRP A 144 7.74 6.83 -2.85
C TRP A 144 7.86 8.27 -2.35
N GLY A 145 8.78 9.05 -2.92
CA GLY A 145 8.89 10.49 -2.63
C GLY A 145 7.64 11.25 -3.06
N VAL A 146 7.12 10.98 -4.27
CA VAL A 146 5.88 11.60 -4.76
C VAL A 146 4.68 11.16 -3.93
N ALA A 147 4.58 9.88 -3.56
CA ALA A 147 3.53 9.37 -2.70
C ALA A 147 3.54 10.05 -1.32
N THR A 148 4.72 10.25 -0.73
CA THR A 148 4.87 10.97 0.54
C THR A 148 4.47 12.44 0.40
N ALA A 149 4.84 13.10 -0.70
CA ALA A 149 4.41 14.48 -0.98
C ALA A 149 2.88 14.57 -1.14
N ALA A 150 2.25 13.60 -1.80
CA ALA A 150 0.80 13.53 -1.94
C ALA A 150 0.12 13.37 -0.57
N PHE A 151 0.67 12.55 0.34
CA PHE A 151 0.18 12.44 1.71
C PHE A 151 0.17 13.79 2.41
N PHE A 152 1.31 14.47 2.47
CA PHE A 152 1.41 15.77 3.12
C PHE A 152 0.55 16.84 2.45
N GLY A 153 0.41 16.81 1.12
CA GLY A 153 -0.47 17.70 0.38
C GLY A 153 -1.93 17.58 0.84
N VAL A 154 -2.43 16.34 1.02
CA VAL A 154 -3.80 16.11 1.52
C VAL A 154 -3.93 16.49 2.99
N VAL A 155 -2.96 16.12 3.82
CA VAL A 155 -2.98 16.45 5.26
C VAL A 155 -2.90 17.97 5.51
N ALA A 156 -2.23 18.73 4.64
CA ALA A 156 -2.13 20.19 4.74
C ALA A 156 -3.43 20.94 4.40
N THR A 157 -4.45 20.28 3.81
CA THR A 157 -5.72 20.93 3.51
C THR A 157 -6.49 21.26 4.80
N ASN A 158 -6.88 22.53 4.97
CA ASN A 158 -7.58 23.02 6.14
C ASN A 158 -9.07 22.64 6.14
N GLY A 159 -9.65 22.42 7.33
CA GLY A 159 -11.10 22.49 7.55
C GLY A 159 -11.83 21.17 7.80
N ARG A 160 -11.14 20.04 8.02
CA ARG A 160 -11.77 18.74 8.36
C ARG A 160 -11.10 18.10 9.56
N ASP A 161 -11.79 17.10 10.14
CA ASP A 161 -11.29 16.26 11.20
C ASP A 161 -9.90 15.70 10.87
N ILE A 162 -8.97 15.72 11.81
CA ILE A 162 -7.60 15.27 11.61
C ILE A 162 -7.53 13.81 11.21
N PHE A 163 -8.40 12.96 11.75
CA PHE A 163 -8.51 11.54 11.37
C PHE A 163 -8.80 11.39 9.88
N LEU A 164 -9.86 12.03 9.40
CA LEU A 164 -10.25 11.95 7.99
C LEU A 164 -9.16 12.46 7.06
N ARG A 165 -8.43 13.51 7.45
CA ARG A 165 -7.32 14.05 6.65
C ARG A 165 -6.17 13.07 6.54
N VAL A 166 -5.79 12.43 7.64
CA VAL A 166 -4.73 11.41 7.66
C VAL A 166 -5.15 10.18 6.87
N GLU A 167 -6.37 9.69 7.05
CA GLU A 167 -6.90 8.55 6.30
C GLU A 167 -6.93 8.81 4.78
N LEU A 168 -7.46 9.94 4.36
CA LEU A 168 -7.46 10.35 2.95
C LEU A 168 -6.04 10.55 2.41
N GLY A 169 -5.14 11.10 3.22
CA GLY A 169 -3.73 11.23 2.89
C GLY A 169 -3.07 9.86 2.65
N MET A 170 -3.34 8.89 3.51
CA MET A 170 -2.84 7.52 3.35
C MET A 170 -3.39 6.84 2.09
N VAL A 171 -4.69 7.00 1.81
CA VAL A 171 -5.32 6.49 0.57
C VAL A 171 -4.70 7.15 -0.65
N ALA A 172 -4.53 8.48 -0.64
CA ALA A 172 -3.90 9.21 -1.74
C ALA A 172 -2.45 8.76 -1.98
N ALA A 173 -1.66 8.62 -0.92
CA ALA A 173 -0.28 8.14 -1.01
C ALA A 173 -0.22 6.72 -1.60
N GLY A 174 -1.05 5.80 -1.11
CA GLY A 174 -1.13 4.43 -1.61
C GLY A 174 -1.56 4.36 -3.08
N ALA A 175 -2.56 5.16 -3.47
CA ALA A 175 -3.05 5.23 -4.85
C ALA A 175 -1.98 5.80 -5.81
N VAL A 176 -1.30 6.88 -5.41
CA VAL A 176 -0.22 7.50 -6.19
C VAL A 176 0.96 6.53 -6.33
N ALA A 177 1.41 5.90 -5.23
CA ALA A 177 2.48 4.91 -5.28
C ALA A 177 2.13 3.75 -6.22
N CYS A 178 0.93 3.18 -6.07
CA CYS A 178 0.45 2.08 -6.90
C CYS A 178 0.39 2.46 -8.38
N ALA A 179 -0.16 3.63 -8.72
CA ALA A 179 -0.26 4.11 -10.09
C ALA A 179 1.12 4.36 -10.72
N LEU A 180 2.03 5.00 -10.02
CA LEU A 180 3.37 5.30 -10.52
C LEU A 180 4.19 4.03 -10.73
N VAL A 181 4.21 3.12 -9.76
CA VAL A 181 4.95 1.85 -9.88
C VAL A 181 4.33 0.98 -10.98
N ALA A 182 2.98 0.93 -11.09
CA ALA A 182 2.31 0.20 -12.17
C ALA A 182 2.70 0.73 -13.56
N THR A 183 2.75 2.06 -13.73
CA THR A 183 3.16 2.68 -15.00
C THR A 183 4.61 2.36 -15.35
N LEU A 184 5.52 2.33 -14.37
CA LEU A 184 6.91 1.94 -14.58
C LEU A 184 7.02 0.48 -15.02
N VAL A 185 6.36 -0.44 -14.31
CA VAL A 185 6.36 -1.86 -14.68
C VAL A 185 5.80 -2.09 -16.08
N VAL A 186 4.71 -1.39 -16.46
CA VAL A 186 4.14 -1.49 -17.81
C VAL A 186 5.09 -0.96 -18.86
N ARG A 187 5.77 0.15 -18.59
CA ARG A 187 6.79 0.71 -19.53
C ARG A 187 7.93 -0.26 -19.75
N GLU A 188 8.48 -0.84 -18.70
CA GLU A 188 9.57 -1.81 -18.76
C GLU A 188 9.19 -3.08 -19.54
N MET A 189 7.94 -3.52 -19.42
CA MET A 189 7.43 -4.65 -20.21
C MET A 189 7.23 -4.32 -21.69
N ARG A 190 7.10 -3.03 -22.06
CA ARG A 190 6.90 -2.60 -23.46
C ARG A 190 8.21 -2.37 -24.21
N HIS A 191 9.29 -2.01 -23.49
CA HIS A 191 10.60 -1.69 -24.07
C HIS A 191 11.70 -2.63 -23.57
N PRO A 192 11.72 -3.90 -24.02
CA PRO A 192 12.72 -4.89 -23.58
C PRO A 192 14.13 -4.63 -24.12
N ASP A 193 14.31 -3.78 -25.13
CA ASP A 193 15.61 -3.57 -25.81
C ASP A 193 16.61 -2.73 -25.03
N ASP A 194 16.18 -1.90 -24.08
CA ASP A 194 17.09 -1.16 -23.18
C ASP A 194 17.93 -2.08 -22.27
N ARG A 195 17.58 -3.35 -22.19
CA ARG A 195 18.30 -4.36 -21.37
C ARG A 195 19.66 -4.73 -21.94
N ARG A 196 19.89 -4.57 -23.27
CA ARG A 196 21.12 -5.01 -23.94
C ARG A 196 22.29 -4.04 -23.77
N HIS A 197 22.01 -2.79 -23.40
CA HIS A 197 23.04 -1.76 -23.25
C HIS A 197 23.53 -1.55 -21.80
N ALA A 198 22.97 -2.26 -20.81
CA ALA A 198 23.32 -2.14 -19.40
C ALA A 198 24.34 -3.19 -18.90
N THR A 199 24.78 -4.11 -19.75
CA THR A 199 25.90 -5.00 -19.41
C THR A 199 27.21 -4.28 -19.77
N PRO A 200 28.04 -3.89 -18.78
CA PRO A 200 29.40 -3.49 -19.06
C PRO A 200 30.12 -4.73 -19.62
N SER A 201 30.70 -4.60 -20.81
CA SER A 201 31.67 -5.55 -21.33
C SER A 201 32.82 -5.63 -20.32
N LEU A 202 32.95 -6.77 -19.62
CA LEU A 202 34.15 -7.18 -18.88
C LEU A 202 35.23 -7.58 -19.84
#